data_f28e503cf811acd133d3d608ab347f71
#
_entry.id   f28e503cf811acd133d3d608ab347f71
#
_cell.length_a   1.000
_cell.length_b   1.000
_cell.length_c   1.000
_cell.angle_alpha   90.00
_cell.angle_beta   90.00
_cell.angle_gamma   90.00
#
_symmetry.space_group_name_H-M   'P 1'
#
loop_
_entity.id
_entity.type
_entity.pdbx_description
1 polymer ?
#
loop_
_entity_poly.entity_id
_entity_poly.type
_entity_poly.pdbx_seq_one_letter_code
_entity_poly.pdbx_strand_id
1 'polypeptide(L)'
;MTNFTRRKFLQVTGGAVAVSSLGFPAIVGAASKKVVIVGGGVGGATAAKYIRMADSSIDVTLIEPNTEYYTCFMSNEVLSGHRTMESIKVAYDGLKGHGVTVVHDTVTAIDPDGKKVTTNGGQTFAYDRCIVAPGISFADNIEGYDDAAMTAMPHAWKAGEQTVLLRKQLEAMPDGGVVAIAAPPNPFRCPPGPYERACQIAMYLQAKKPKSKLMIFDAKDKFSKMGLFTQAFDRYYKDTIEWVGASNGGQITRVDAANSTIYAGDTAHKVDVANVIPAQKAGAIAIKAGLTSDGGWCPIDGRTFESTLHKGIHVVGDASVAAPLPKSGYAANSEAKTCAAAVVELLNGREPGDPSLVNTCYSVVGPDDAISVAMVYNLTDGKLGKVEGSGGLTSADSSPEMRAREVQYAYSWFENIKKDSWG
;
A
#
# COMPACT_ATOMS: atom_id res chain seq x y z
N MET A 1 -70.45 -3.76 26.85
CA MET A 1 -68.99 -3.94 27.00
C MET A 1 -68.74 -5.15 27.86
N THR A 2 -68.48 -6.30 27.26
CA THR A 2 -68.26 -7.58 27.96
C THR A 2 -66.75 -7.83 28.05
N ASN A 3 -66.27 -7.85 29.30
CA ASN A 3 -64.89 -8.10 29.65
C ASN A 3 -64.48 -9.54 29.29
N PHE A 4 -63.54 -9.65 28.35
CA PHE A 4 -62.84 -10.95 28.06
C PHE A 4 -61.75 -11.14 29.09
N THR A 5 -61.90 -12.15 29.97
CA THR A 5 -60.85 -12.52 30.93
C THR A 5 -59.98 -13.64 30.37
N ARG A 6 -58.67 -13.63 30.75
CA ARG A 6 -57.67 -14.64 30.35
C ARG A 6 -58.09 -16.10 30.53
N ARG A 7 -59.06 -16.35 31.40
CA ARG A 7 -59.59 -17.71 31.68
C ARG A 7 -60.51 -18.23 30.59
N LYS A 8 -61.16 -17.39 29.76
CA LYS A 8 -62.02 -17.83 28.64
C LYS A 8 -61.20 -18.12 27.38
N PHE A 9 -59.95 -17.64 27.29
CA PHE A 9 -59.06 -17.95 26.16
C PHE A 9 -58.52 -19.39 26.21
N LEU A 10 -58.39 -19.99 27.38
CA LEU A 10 -57.87 -21.34 27.58
C LEU A 10 -58.88 -22.47 27.47
N GLN A 11 -60.18 -22.19 27.31
CA GLN A 11 -61.23 -23.18 27.21
C GLN A 11 -61.75 -23.52 25.80
N VAL A 12 -61.16 -22.83 24.76
CA VAL A 12 -61.60 -23.06 23.36
C VAL A 12 -60.56 -23.88 22.54
N THR A 13 -59.51 -24.39 23.17
CA THR A 13 -58.48 -25.17 22.46
C THR A 13 -58.44 -26.64 22.87
N GLY A 14 -59.61 -27.24 23.01
CA GLY A 14 -59.76 -28.66 23.26
C GLY A 14 -60.45 -29.39 22.09
N GLY A 15 -60.00 -29.18 20.87
CA GLY A 15 -60.46 -29.95 19.69
C GLY A 15 -59.25 -30.47 18.94
N ALA A 16 -59.08 -31.80 18.89
CA ALA A 16 -58.08 -32.48 18.10
C ALA A 16 -58.24 -32.09 16.62
N VAL A 17 -57.42 -31.16 16.11
CA VAL A 17 -57.25 -30.92 14.70
C VAL A 17 -55.98 -31.67 14.27
N ALA A 18 -56.18 -32.68 13.41
CA ALA A 18 -55.11 -33.33 12.68
C ALA A 18 -54.40 -32.22 11.90
N VAL A 19 -53.23 -31.79 12.36
CA VAL A 19 -52.36 -30.85 11.64
C VAL A 19 -51.77 -31.65 10.49
N SER A 20 -52.40 -31.56 9.31
CA SER A 20 -51.68 -31.78 8.05
C SER A 20 -50.49 -30.83 8.06
N SER A 21 -49.28 -31.38 7.96
CA SER A 21 -48.05 -30.69 7.82
C SER A 21 -48.06 -29.89 6.51
N LEU A 22 -48.68 -28.70 6.54
CA LEU A 22 -48.38 -27.64 5.60
C LEU A 22 -46.98 -27.19 5.99
N GLY A 23 -45.97 -27.71 5.29
CA GLY A 23 -44.61 -27.20 5.37
C GLY A 23 -44.66 -25.70 5.07
N PHE A 24 -44.51 -24.89 6.12
CA PHE A 24 -44.11 -23.51 5.89
C PHE A 24 -42.81 -23.58 5.06
N PRO A 25 -42.74 -22.90 3.91
CA PRO A 25 -41.47 -22.80 3.24
C PRO A 25 -40.52 -22.21 4.29
N ALA A 26 -39.56 -23.02 4.75
CA ALA A 26 -38.44 -22.48 5.47
C ALA A 26 -37.91 -21.36 4.54
N ILE A 27 -37.95 -20.13 5.02
CA ILE A 27 -37.19 -19.05 4.39
C ILE A 27 -35.75 -19.53 4.51
N VAL A 28 -35.26 -20.23 3.49
CA VAL A 28 -33.85 -20.50 3.33
C VAL A 28 -33.29 -19.09 3.18
N GLY A 29 -32.77 -18.55 4.27
CA GLY A 29 -32.07 -17.30 4.22
C GLY A 29 -31.08 -17.39 3.07
N ALA A 30 -31.14 -16.46 2.13
CA ALA A 30 -30.20 -16.44 1.02
C ALA A 30 -28.79 -16.58 1.63
N ALA A 31 -28.00 -17.54 1.13
CA ALA A 31 -26.63 -17.73 1.62
C ALA A 31 -25.91 -16.39 1.60
N SER A 32 -25.23 -16.04 2.70
CA SER A 32 -24.51 -14.77 2.78
C SER A 32 -23.50 -14.69 1.65
N LYS A 33 -23.42 -13.53 1.01
CA LYS A 33 -22.42 -13.25 -0.03
C LYS A 33 -21.04 -13.18 0.62
N LYS A 34 -20.03 -13.76 0.00
CA LYS A 34 -18.70 -13.91 0.57
C LYS A 34 -17.66 -13.13 -0.21
N VAL A 35 -16.93 -12.28 0.48
CA VAL A 35 -15.75 -11.60 -0.07
C VAL A 35 -14.51 -12.04 0.69
N VAL A 36 -13.53 -12.56 -0.04
CA VAL A 36 -12.20 -12.88 0.51
C VAL A 36 -11.20 -11.82 0.04
N ILE A 37 -10.46 -11.26 0.98
CA ILE A 37 -9.46 -10.22 0.73
C ILE A 37 -8.08 -10.76 1.10
N VAL A 38 -7.14 -10.69 0.17
CA VAL A 38 -5.77 -11.17 0.31
C VAL A 38 -4.81 -10.01 0.49
N GLY A 39 -4.25 -9.87 1.68
CA GLY A 39 -3.34 -8.79 2.07
C GLY A 39 -4.01 -7.69 2.90
N GLY A 40 -3.45 -7.39 4.07
CA GLY A 40 -3.95 -6.44 5.07
C GLY A 40 -3.29 -5.06 5.04
N GLY A 41 -2.58 -4.71 3.96
CA GLY A 41 -2.07 -3.35 3.74
C GLY A 41 -3.19 -2.34 3.49
N VAL A 42 -2.83 -1.09 3.15
CA VAL A 42 -3.80 0.00 2.92
C VAL A 42 -4.96 -0.42 2.04
N GLY A 43 -4.68 -1.02 0.88
CA GLY A 43 -5.72 -1.39 -0.08
C GLY A 43 -6.69 -2.43 0.47
N GLY A 44 -6.17 -3.54 1.02
CA GLY A 44 -7.02 -4.62 1.52
C GLY A 44 -7.79 -4.26 2.78
N ALA A 45 -7.14 -3.58 3.73
CA ALA A 45 -7.79 -3.12 4.96
C ALA A 45 -8.92 -2.12 4.66
N THR A 46 -8.67 -1.13 3.79
CA THR A 46 -9.69 -0.17 3.35
C THR A 46 -10.85 -0.89 2.66
N ALA A 47 -10.57 -1.79 1.71
CA ALA A 47 -11.62 -2.53 1.01
C ALA A 47 -12.51 -3.34 1.98
N ALA A 48 -11.87 -4.04 2.93
CA ALA A 48 -12.59 -4.84 3.92
C ALA A 48 -13.57 -4.00 4.76
N LYS A 49 -13.08 -2.88 5.29
CA LYS A 49 -13.87 -1.95 6.09
C LYS A 49 -15.03 -1.37 5.29
N TYR A 50 -14.75 -0.85 4.10
CA TYR A 50 -15.75 -0.14 3.29
C TYR A 50 -16.83 -1.08 2.73
N ILE A 51 -16.54 -2.34 2.42
CA ILE A 51 -17.56 -3.32 2.07
C ILE A 51 -18.49 -3.53 3.26
N ARG A 52 -17.96 -3.78 4.47
CA ARG A 52 -18.78 -3.98 5.69
C ARG A 52 -19.59 -2.75 6.05
N MET A 53 -19.07 -1.56 5.85
CA MET A 53 -19.81 -0.30 6.08
C MET A 53 -20.94 -0.10 5.06
N ALA A 54 -20.73 -0.49 3.80
CA ALA A 54 -21.72 -0.33 2.74
C ALA A 54 -22.82 -1.39 2.79
N ASP A 55 -22.48 -2.64 3.12
CA ASP A 55 -23.44 -3.75 3.22
C ASP A 55 -22.98 -4.76 4.30
N SER A 56 -23.55 -4.64 5.49
CA SER A 56 -23.20 -5.51 6.62
C SER A 56 -23.70 -6.96 6.47
N SER A 57 -24.48 -7.28 5.43
CA SER A 57 -24.88 -8.67 5.14
C SER A 57 -23.84 -9.47 4.38
N ILE A 58 -22.79 -8.80 3.85
CA ILE A 58 -21.70 -9.46 3.14
C ILE A 58 -20.67 -9.98 4.17
N ASP A 59 -20.36 -11.26 4.12
CA ASP A 59 -19.28 -11.86 4.92
C ASP A 59 -17.93 -11.47 4.31
N VAL A 60 -17.10 -10.75 5.06
CA VAL A 60 -15.77 -10.34 4.64
C VAL A 60 -14.71 -11.05 5.46
N THR A 61 -13.83 -11.79 4.77
CA THR A 61 -12.64 -12.41 5.37
C THR A 61 -11.40 -11.76 4.80
N LEU A 62 -10.59 -11.17 5.68
CA LEU A 62 -9.27 -10.61 5.36
C LEU A 62 -8.18 -11.60 5.79
N ILE A 63 -7.32 -12.03 4.86
CA ILE A 63 -6.20 -12.95 5.13
C ILE A 63 -4.90 -12.16 5.02
N GLU A 64 -4.15 -12.09 6.14
CA GLU A 64 -2.89 -11.37 6.28
C GLU A 64 -1.97 -12.11 7.24
N PRO A 65 -0.75 -12.48 6.85
CA PRO A 65 0.14 -13.26 7.71
C PRO A 65 0.57 -12.54 8.98
N ASN A 66 0.72 -11.23 8.93
CA ASN A 66 1.20 -10.46 10.06
C ASN A 66 0.05 -10.05 10.99
N THR A 67 0.30 -10.05 12.29
CA THR A 67 -0.65 -9.56 13.30
C THR A 67 -0.67 -8.04 13.39
N GLU A 68 0.38 -7.39 12.89
CA GLU A 68 0.58 -5.95 12.87
C GLU A 68 1.12 -5.54 11.50
N TYR A 69 0.77 -4.34 11.05
CA TYR A 69 1.27 -3.77 9.81
C TYR A 69 2.07 -2.49 10.11
N TYR A 70 3.23 -2.36 9.48
CA TYR A 70 4.02 -1.14 9.52
C TYR A 70 3.81 -0.35 8.23
N THR A 71 3.35 0.89 8.36
CA THR A 71 3.10 1.75 7.19
C THR A 71 4.41 2.12 6.52
N CYS A 72 4.48 2.00 5.18
CA CYS A 72 5.66 2.43 4.43
C CYS A 72 5.76 3.96 4.36
N PHE A 73 4.65 4.66 4.28
CA PHE A 73 4.62 6.11 4.47
C PHE A 73 4.97 6.46 5.93
N MET A 74 5.68 7.55 6.13
CA MET A 74 6.34 7.97 7.38
C MET A 74 7.48 7.05 7.86
N SER A 75 7.79 5.92 7.19
CA SER A 75 8.93 5.08 7.57
C SER A 75 10.29 5.75 7.30
N ASN A 76 10.35 6.73 6.40
CA ASN A 76 11.56 7.51 6.18
C ASN A 76 11.94 8.36 7.40
N GLU A 77 10.95 8.85 8.17
CA GLU A 77 11.19 9.60 9.41
C GLU A 77 11.74 8.73 10.56
N VAL A 78 11.59 7.40 10.47
CA VAL A 78 12.28 6.48 11.37
C VAL A 78 13.78 6.49 11.11
N LEU A 79 14.20 6.64 9.86
CA LEU A 79 15.61 6.69 9.49
C LEU A 79 16.28 7.98 9.96
N SER A 80 15.56 9.10 10.00
CA SER A 80 16.05 10.35 10.59
C SER A 80 16.03 10.36 12.13
N GLY A 81 15.22 9.48 12.74
CA GLY A 81 15.00 9.45 14.19
C GLY A 81 13.90 10.40 14.67
N HIS A 82 13.16 11.05 13.75
CA HIS A 82 12.01 11.88 14.11
C HIS A 82 10.77 11.05 14.50
N ARG A 83 10.76 9.76 14.12
CA ARG A 83 9.71 8.81 14.47
C ARG A 83 10.27 7.50 15.00
N THR A 84 9.43 6.78 15.75
CA THR A 84 9.72 5.40 16.17
C THR A 84 8.97 4.41 15.28
N MET A 85 9.42 3.15 15.21
CA MET A 85 8.69 2.07 14.52
C MET A 85 7.29 1.88 15.10
N GLU A 86 7.12 2.04 16.41
CA GLU A 86 5.82 1.91 17.07
C GLU A 86 4.80 2.94 16.55
N SER A 87 5.25 4.17 16.23
CA SER A 87 4.36 5.23 15.76
C SER A 87 3.77 4.98 14.34
N ILE A 88 4.41 4.11 13.56
CA ILE A 88 3.96 3.74 12.21
C ILE A 88 3.31 2.33 12.15
N LYS A 89 3.11 1.73 13.32
CA LYS A 89 2.46 0.44 13.49
C LYS A 89 0.94 0.59 13.56
N VAL A 90 0.20 -0.35 12.98
CA VAL A 90 -1.25 -0.49 13.09
C VAL A 90 -1.63 -1.94 13.30
N ALA A 91 -2.74 -2.18 14.00
CA ALA A 91 -3.34 -3.49 14.23
C ALA A 91 -4.65 -3.63 13.44
N TYR A 92 -5.25 -4.81 13.47
CA TYR A 92 -6.47 -5.13 12.72
C TYR A 92 -7.75 -5.13 13.59
N ASP A 93 -7.68 -4.73 14.85
CA ASP A 93 -8.81 -4.79 15.77
C ASP A 93 -9.96 -3.85 15.36
N GLY A 94 -9.65 -2.68 14.77
CA GLY A 94 -10.67 -1.80 14.21
C GLY A 94 -11.49 -2.49 13.12
N LEU A 95 -10.85 -3.27 12.24
CA LEU A 95 -11.55 -4.04 11.20
C LEU A 95 -12.46 -5.11 11.79
N LYS A 96 -12.04 -5.80 12.87
CA LYS A 96 -12.89 -6.75 13.61
C LYS A 96 -14.12 -6.04 14.19
N GLY A 97 -13.96 -4.80 14.66
CA GLY A 97 -15.06 -3.95 15.12
C GLY A 97 -16.11 -3.65 14.05
N HIS A 98 -15.71 -3.62 12.77
CA HIS A 98 -16.61 -3.52 11.61
C HIS A 98 -17.20 -4.87 11.17
N GLY A 99 -16.90 -5.98 11.86
CA GLY A 99 -17.37 -7.31 11.52
C GLY A 99 -16.58 -7.99 10.40
N VAL A 100 -15.32 -7.58 10.18
CA VAL A 100 -14.38 -8.29 9.29
C VAL A 100 -13.78 -9.49 10.05
N THR A 101 -13.81 -10.67 9.46
CA THR A 101 -13.06 -11.83 9.95
C THR A 101 -11.60 -11.69 9.51
N VAL A 102 -10.68 -11.49 10.46
CA VAL A 102 -9.25 -11.41 10.17
C VAL A 102 -8.60 -12.76 10.45
N VAL A 103 -7.92 -13.31 9.43
CA VAL A 103 -7.20 -14.58 9.49
C VAL A 103 -5.71 -14.31 9.32
N HIS A 104 -4.92 -14.64 10.33
CA HIS A 104 -3.47 -14.48 10.29
C HIS A 104 -2.82 -15.74 9.70
N ASP A 105 -2.74 -15.77 8.37
CA ASP A 105 -2.09 -16.86 7.61
C ASP A 105 -1.61 -16.34 6.25
N THR A 106 -0.70 -17.08 5.63
CA THR A 106 -0.18 -16.77 4.30
C THR A 106 -1.01 -17.45 3.22
N VAL A 107 -1.54 -16.68 2.26
CA VAL A 107 -2.21 -17.25 1.09
C VAL A 107 -1.19 -17.89 0.17
N THR A 108 -1.39 -19.18 -0.12
CA THR A 108 -0.50 -19.97 -0.97
C THR A 108 -1.05 -20.23 -2.36
N ALA A 109 -2.37 -20.14 -2.54
CA ALA A 109 -3.02 -20.30 -3.84
C ALA A 109 -4.35 -19.53 -3.91
N ILE A 110 -4.65 -19.00 -5.09
CA ILE A 110 -5.97 -18.49 -5.49
C ILE A 110 -6.38 -19.31 -6.72
N ASP A 111 -7.53 -19.94 -6.63
CA ASP A 111 -8.14 -20.71 -7.72
C ASP A 111 -9.31 -19.90 -8.30
N PRO A 112 -9.13 -19.26 -9.46
CA PRO A 112 -10.16 -18.41 -10.06
C PRO A 112 -11.40 -19.19 -10.49
N ASP A 113 -11.22 -20.41 -11.01
CA ASP A 113 -12.32 -21.24 -11.53
C ASP A 113 -13.12 -21.89 -10.40
N GLY A 114 -12.41 -22.43 -9.39
CA GLY A 114 -13.01 -23.00 -8.20
C GLY A 114 -13.47 -21.97 -7.18
N LYS A 115 -13.23 -20.69 -7.42
CA LYS A 115 -13.56 -19.54 -6.54
C LYS A 115 -13.18 -19.80 -5.08
N LYS A 116 -11.92 -20.11 -4.84
CA LYS A 116 -11.40 -20.39 -3.51
C LYS A 116 -9.96 -19.87 -3.33
N VAL A 117 -9.66 -19.50 -2.09
CA VAL A 117 -8.33 -19.12 -1.63
C VAL A 117 -7.86 -20.16 -0.63
N THR A 118 -6.61 -20.61 -0.77
CA THR A 118 -5.98 -21.59 0.13
C THR A 118 -4.81 -20.94 0.86
N THR A 119 -4.66 -21.25 2.15
CA THR A 119 -3.60 -20.74 3.00
C THR A 119 -2.55 -21.80 3.32
N ASN A 120 -1.42 -21.36 3.86
CA ASN A 120 -0.33 -22.24 4.30
C ASN A 120 -0.75 -23.20 5.42
N GLY A 121 -1.64 -22.77 6.31
CA GLY A 121 -2.24 -23.62 7.35
C GLY A 121 -3.26 -24.63 6.82
N GLY A 122 -3.46 -24.73 5.50
CA GLY A 122 -4.36 -25.69 4.86
C GLY A 122 -5.84 -25.28 4.87
N GLN A 123 -6.18 -24.09 5.36
CA GLN A 123 -7.55 -23.60 5.31
C GLN A 123 -7.93 -23.18 3.87
N THR A 124 -9.18 -23.36 3.54
CA THR A 124 -9.74 -22.96 2.23
C THR A 124 -10.96 -22.08 2.43
N PHE A 125 -10.99 -20.94 1.74
CA PHE A 125 -12.05 -19.95 1.81
C PHE A 125 -12.70 -19.80 0.43
N ALA A 126 -13.98 -20.20 0.33
CA ALA A 126 -14.78 -19.95 -0.88
C ALA A 126 -15.21 -18.48 -0.92
N TYR A 127 -15.33 -17.92 -2.13
CA TYR A 127 -15.76 -16.54 -2.33
C TYR A 127 -16.72 -16.38 -3.50
N ASP A 128 -17.56 -15.35 -3.44
CA ASP A 128 -18.30 -14.82 -4.59
C ASP A 128 -17.47 -13.80 -5.35
N ARG A 129 -16.69 -12.98 -4.59
CA ARG A 129 -15.70 -12.04 -5.10
C ARG A 129 -14.42 -12.13 -4.26
N CYS A 130 -13.27 -11.99 -4.92
CA CYS A 130 -11.98 -11.95 -4.26
C CYS A 130 -11.29 -10.59 -4.54
N ILE A 131 -10.70 -9.97 -3.51
CA ILE A 131 -9.89 -8.76 -3.66
C ILE A 131 -8.44 -9.10 -3.31
N VAL A 132 -7.52 -8.86 -4.24
CA VAL A 132 -6.10 -9.18 -4.08
C VAL A 132 -5.32 -7.88 -3.95
N ALA A 133 -4.77 -7.62 -2.75
CA ALA A 133 -4.02 -6.42 -2.40
C ALA A 133 -2.60 -6.78 -1.89
N PRO A 134 -1.77 -7.46 -2.68
CA PRO A 134 -0.54 -8.11 -2.22
C PRO A 134 0.65 -7.14 -2.16
N GLY A 135 0.45 -5.89 -2.55
CA GLY A 135 1.53 -4.93 -2.69
C GLY A 135 2.55 -5.34 -3.76
N ILE A 136 3.83 -5.13 -3.46
CA ILE A 136 4.95 -5.37 -4.38
C ILE A 136 5.78 -6.59 -3.99
N SER A 137 6.44 -7.17 -5.00
CA SER A 137 7.64 -8.01 -4.88
C SER A 137 8.81 -7.33 -5.59
N PHE A 138 10.03 -7.73 -5.25
CA PHE A 138 11.23 -7.27 -5.94
C PHE A 138 11.52 -8.15 -7.16
N ALA A 139 12.08 -7.54 -8.19
CA ALA A 139 12.65 -8.25 -9.32
C ALA A 139 14.12 -8.61 -9.01
N ASP A 140 14.59 -9.67 -9.64
CA ASP A 140 15.99 -10.06 -9.61
C ASP A 140 16.72 -9.34 -10.76
N ASN A 141 17.09 -8.08 -10.52
CA ASN A 141 17.69 -7.20 -11.54
C ASN A 141 19.04 -6.60 -11.14
N ILE A 142 19.55 -6.95 -9.95
CA ILE A 142 20.85 -6.49 -9.44
C ILE A 142 21.67 -7.73 -9.10
N GLU A 143 22.74 -7.95 -9.84
CA GLU A 143 23.64 -9.09 -9.62
C GLU A 143 24.21 -9.10 -8.20
N GLY A 144 24.19 -10.25 -7.53
CA GLY A 144 24.68 -10.41 -6.15
C GLY A 144 23.75 -9.88 -5.07
N TYR A 145 22.55 -9.39 -5.40
CA TYR A 145 21.59 -8.88 -4.43
C TYR A 145 20.56 -9.96 -4.03
N ASP A 146 21.02 -10.96 -3.33
CA ASP A 146 20.23 -12.05 -2.75
C ASP A 146 19.76 -11.74 -1.30
N ASP A 147 19.13 -12.71 -0.64
CA ASP A 147 18.64 -12.57 0.74
C ASP A 147 19.78 -12.24 1.74
N ALA A 148 20.99 -12.78 1.53
CA ALA A 148 22.14 -12.46 2.36
C ALA A 148 22.61 -11.02 2.14
N ALA A 149 22.67 -10.58 0.88
CA ALA A 149 23.00 -9.20 0.54
C ALA A 149 21.94 -8.22 1.08
N MET A 150 20.64 -8.57 1.08
CA MET A 150 19.57 -7.77 1.69
C MET A 150 19.74 -7.56 3.20
N THR A 151 20.48 -8.44 3.89
CA THR A 151 20.82 -8.27 5.30
C THR A 151 21.99 -7.28 5.49
N ALA A 152 22.95 -7.26 4.59
CA ALA A 152 24.08 -6.33 4.64
C ALA A 152 23.75 -4.95 4.02
N MET A 153 22.97 -4.95 2.96
CA MET A 153 22.55 -3.76 2.18
C MET A 153 21.02 -3.68 2.09
N PRO A 154 20.32 -3.30 3.18
CA PRO A 154 18.88 -3.39 3.26
C PRO A 154 18.15 -2.52 2.23
N HIS A 155 17.10 -3.07 1.61
CA HIS A 155 16.20 -2.26 0.78
C HIS A 155 15.35 -1.30 1.62
N ALA A 156 14.95 -1.69 2.83
CA ALA A 156 14.07 -0.92 3.73
C ALA A 156 12.83 -0.32 3.00
N TRP A 157 12.39 -0.97 1.91
CA TRP A 157 11.28 -0.49 1.08
C TRP A 157 9.94 -1.11 1.48
N LYS A 158 9.95 -2.24 2.15
CA LYS A 158 8.86 -2.76 2.98
C LYS A 158 9.20 -2.38 4.42
N ALA A 159 8.35 -1.58 5.07
CA ALA A 159 8.58 -1.13 6.44
C ALA A 159 8.53 -2.31 7.42
N GLY A 160 9.35 -2.26 8.47
CA GLY A 160 9.53 -3.33 9.43
C GLY A 160 11.01 -3.53 9.78
N GLU A 161 11.43 -4.77 9.89
CA GLU A 161 12.80 -5.16 10.28
C GLU A 161 13.89 -4.53 9.42
N GLN A 162 13.66 -4.42 8.10
CA GLN A 162 14.56 -3.77 7.16
C GLN A 162 14.75 -2.26 7.46
N THR A 163 13.71 -1.57 7.94
CA THR A 163 13.81 -0.16 8.35
C THR A 163 14.66 -0.04 9.62
N VAL A 164 14.44 -0.93 10.59
CA VAL A 164 15.23 -0.99 11.82
C VAL A 164 16.70 -1.30 11.51
N LEU A 165 16.95 -2.22 10.58
CA LEU A 165 18.29 -2.60 10.16
C LEU A 165 19.03 -1.43 9.53
N LEU A 166 18.41 -0.75 8.56
CA LEU A 166 19.01 0.43 7.92
C LEU A 166 19.29 1.54 8.95
N ARG A 167 18.35 1.79 9.87
CA ARG A 167 18.55 2.78 10.94
C ARG A 167 19.75 2.43 11.82
N LYS A 168 19.90 1.18 12.25
CA LYS A 168 21.05 0.70 13.04
C LYS A 168 22.37 0.87 12.28
N GLN A 169 22.41 0.61 10.98
CA GLN A 169 23.60 0.82 10.16
C GLN A 169 23.97 2.29 10.09
N LEU A 170 23.00 3.19 9.90
CA LEU A 170 23.23 4.64 9.92
C LEU A 170 23.79 5.11 11.28
N GLU A 171 23.29 4.54 12.38
CA GLU A 171 23.79 4.84 13.72
C GLU A 171 25.21 4.33 13.96
N ALA A 172 25.53 3.14 13.48
CA ALA A 172 26.85 2.51 13.66
C ALA A 172 27.94 3.08 12.75
N MET A 173 27.57 3.66 11.60
CA MET A 173 28.52 4.24 10.64
C MET A 173 29.37 5.33 11.31
N PRO A 174 30.70 5.43 11.05
CA PRO A 174 31.54 6.53 11.55
C PRO A 174 31.13 7.88 10.95
N ASP A 175 31.46 8.99 11.64
CA ASP A 175 31.38 10.31 11.03
C ASP A 175 32.42 10.45 9.90
N GLY A 176 31.97 10.90 8.74
CA GLY A 176 32.75 10.90 7.50
C GLY A 176 32.48 9.69 6.60
N GLY A 177 31.62 8.77 7.02
CA GLY A 177 31.19 7.64 6.21
C GLY A 177 30.27 8.04 5.03
N VAL A 178 30.17 7.15 4.04
CA VAL A 178 29.38 7.34 2.83
C VAL A 178 28.13 6.47 2.86
N VAL A 179 26.97 7.09 2.71
CA VAL A 179 25.67 6.41 2.51
C VAL A 179 25.33 6.41 1.03
N ALA A 180 24.92 5.27 0.49
CA ALA A 180 24.38 5.17 -0.87
C ALA A 180 22.90 4.75 -0.85
N ILE A 181 22.08 5.39 -1.70
CA ILE A 181 20.74 4.95 -2.05
C ILE A 181 20.73 4.54 -3.51
N ALA A 182 20.47 3.28 -3.84
CA ALA A 182 20.18 2.84 -5.19
C ALA A 182 18.67 2.97 -5.43
N ALA A 183 18.27 3.96 -6.23
CA ALA A 183 16.88 4.23 -6.58
C ALA A 183 16.46 3.38 -7.79
N PRO A 184 15.27 2.70 -7.74
CA PRO A 184 14.87 1.73 -8.74
C PRO A 184 14.39 2.39 -10.06
N PRO A 185 14.36 1.63 -11.18
CA PRO A 185 13.69 2.07 -12.40
C PRO A 185 12.17 2.11 -12.23
N ASN A 186 11.49 2.86 -13.11
CA ASN A 186 10.01 2.85 -13.18
C ASN A 186 9.48 1.56 -13.82
N PRO A 187 8.25 1.12 -13.45
CA PRO A 187 7.39 1.65 -12.38
C PRO A 187 7.74 1.06 -11.01
N PHE A 188 7.60 1.85 -9.96
CA PHE A 188 7.83 1.40 -8.60
C PHE A 188 6.91 2.13 -7.60
N ARG A 189 6.74 1.55 -6.40
CA ARG A 189 5.95 2.13 -5.31
C ARG A 189 6.60 3.39 -4.77
N CYS A 190 5.76 4.42 -4.46
CA CYS A 190 6.19 5.67 -3.86
C CYS A 190 7.27 6.41 -4.69
N PRO A 191 6.93 6.91 -5.90
CA PRO A 191 7.91 7.54 -6.78
C PRO A 191 8.76 8.66 -6.16
N PRO A 192 8.29 9.49 -5.20
CA PRO A 192 9.14 10.46 -4.50
C PRO A 192 9.96 9.87 -3.33
N GLY A 193 9.69 8.63 -2.94
CA GLY A 193 10.20 8.04 -1.70
C GLY A 193 11.73 7.98 -1.56
N PRO A 194 12.53 7.63 -2.57
CA PRO A 194 13.99 7.61 -2.46
C PRO A 194 14.58 8.99 -2.15
N TYR A 195 14.01 10.04 -2.71
CA TYR A 195 14.51 11.42 -2.57
C TYR A 195 14.08 12.05 -1.24
N GLU A 196 12.87 11.74 -0.76
CA GLU A 196 12.46 12.06 0.61
C GLU A 196 13.33 11.32 1.63
N ARG A 197 13.61 10.02 1.40
CA ARG A 197 14.54 9.24 2.23
C ARG A 197 15.91 9.87 2.30
N ALA A 198 16.42 10.37 1.19
CA ALA A 198 17.68 11.08 1.15
C ALA A 198 17.66 12.33 2.04
N CYS A 199 16.59 13.15 1.99
CA CYS A 199 16.43 14.30 2.88
C CYS A 199 16.40 13.86 4.35
N GLN A 200 15.64 12.82 4.69
CA GLN A 200 15.53 12.32 6.06
C GLN A 200 16.85 11.79 6.60
N ILE A 201 17.59 11.02 5.80
CA ILE A 201 18.94 10.56 6.18
C ILE A 201 19.90 11.74 6.28
N ALA A 202 19.87 12.69 5.35
CA ALA A 202 20.74 13.87 5.39
C ALA A 202 20.50 14.73 6.64
N MET A 203 19.25 14.92 7.08
CA MET A 203 18.95 15.57 8.36
C MET A 203 19.65 14.87 9.53
N TYR A 204 19.58 13.53 9.56
CA TYR A 204 20.29 12.75 10.58
C TYR A 204 21.80 12.93 10.50
N LEU A 205 22.39 12.86 9.29
CA LEU A 205 23.83 13.01 9.09
C LEU A 205 24.31 14.38 9.55
N GLN A 206 23.65 15.45 9.14
CA GLN A 206 24.01 16.81 9.56
C GLN A 206 23.99 16.98 11.08
N ALA A 207 23.00 16.37 11.75
CA ALA A 207 22.87 16.47 13.21
C ALA A 207 23.85 15.59 13.99
N LYS A 208 24.27 14.45 13.45
CA LYS A 208 25.03 13.43 14.19
C LYS A 208 26.38 13.05 13.55
N LYS A 209 26.54 13.25 12.26
CA LYS A 209 27.70 12.82 11.45
C LYS A 209 27.97 13.81 10.34
N PRO A 210 28.34 15.08 10.67
CA PRO A 210 28.36 16.21 9.74
C PRO A 210 29.41 16.12 8.61
N LYS A 211 30.39 15.21 8.73
CA LYS A 211 31.41 14.97 7.69
C LYS A 211 30.96 13.92 6.67
N SER A 212 29.87 13.22 6.94
CA SER A 212 29.36 12.14 6.10
C SER A 212 28.68 12.66 4.84
N LYS A 213 28.63 11.81 3.81
CA LYS A 213 28.00 12.08 2.51
C LYS A 213 26.89 11.08 2.22
N LEU A 214 25.94 11.49 1.39
CA LEU A 214 24.90 10.65 0.85
C LEU A 214 24.87 10.77 -0.66
N MET A 215 24.98 9.64 -1.35
CA MET A 215 24.88 9.55 -2.81
C MET A 215 23.57 8.85 -3.19
N ILE A 216 22.82 9.44 -4.12
CA ILE A 216 21.67 8.80 -4.74
C ILE A 216 22.09 8.32 -6.12
N PHE A 217 22.19 7.01 -6.31
CA PHE A 217 22.41 6.36 -7.61
C PHE A 217 21.04 6.02 -8.20
N ASP A 218 20.70 6.66 -9.30
CA ASP A 218 19.36 6.61 -9.86
C ASP A 218 19.32 5.92 -11.22
N ALA A 219 18.49 4.90 -11.37
CA ALA A 219 18.27 4.23 -12.65
C ALA A 219 17.49 5.09 -13.66
N LYS A 220 17.30 6.39 -13.38
CA LYS A 220 16.51 7.36 -14.17
C LYS A 220 17.20 8.73 -14.20
N ASP A 221 16.89 9.52 -15.24
CA ASP A 221 17.33 10.91 -15.35
C ASP A 221 16.26 11.93 -14.91
N LYS A 222 15.06 11.44 -14.57
CA LYS A 222 13.96 12.27 -14.07
C LYS A 222 13.19 11.51 -13.00
N PHE A 223 12.68 12.24 -12.01
CA PHE A 223 11.90 11.66 -10.93
C PHE A 223 10.77 12.60 -10.46
N SER A 224 9.86 12.04 -9.67
CA SER A 224 8.68 12.75 -9.16
C SER A 224 9.08 13.96 -8.32
N LYS A 225 8.52 15.13 -8.62
CA LYS A 225 8.79 16.41 -7.92
C LYS A 225 10.26 16.84 -7.99
N MET A 226 11.00 16.47 -9.04
CA MET A 226 12.45 16.67 -9.15
C MET A 226 12.87 18.12 -8.85
N GLY A 227 12.22 19.12 -9.46
CA GLY A 227 12.58 20.52 -9.24
C GLY A 227 12.46 20.96 -7.78
N LEU A 228 11.43 20.47 -7.07
CA LEU A 228 11.24 20.80 -5.65
C LEU A 228 12.23 20.08 -4.74
N PHE A 229 12.56 18.81 -5.05
CA PHE A 229 13.60 18.09 -4.32
C PHE A 229 14.98 18.69 -4.55
N THR A 230 15.33 19.05 -5.80
CA THR A 230 16.61 19.72 -6.11
C THR A 230 16.71 21.05 -5.36
N GLN A 231 15.61 21.82 -5.31
CA GLN A 231 15.55 23.04 -4.50
C GLN A 231 15.81 22.77 -3.01
N ALA A 232 15.28 21.68 -2.46
CA ALA A 232 15.52 21.30 -1.07
C ALA A 232 16.96 20.79 -0.86
N PHE A 233 17.52 20.02 -1.80
CA PHE A 233 18.91 19.58 -1.75
C PHE A 233 19.86 20.79 -1.73
N ASP A 234 19.66 21.76 -2.63
CA ASP A 234 20.48 22.97 -2.70
C ASP A 234 20.35 23.83 -1.44
N ARG A 235 19.12 23.95 -0.89
CA ARG A 235 18.86 24.79 0.27
C ARG A 235 19.40 24.21 1.57
N TYR A 236 19.24 22.90 1.80
CA TYR A 236 19.49 22.28 3.09
C TYR A 236 20.66 21.30 3.09
N TYR A 237 20.99 20.67 1.96
CA TYR A 237 21.85 19.49 1.90
C TYR A 237 22.94 19.57 0.83
N LYS A 238 23.26 20.76 0.32
CA LYS A 238 24.18 20.99 -0.79
C LYS A 238 25.50 20.24 -0.64
N ASP A 239 26.06 20.21 0.58
CA ASP A 239 27.33 19.57 0.86
C ASP A 239 27.17 18.13 1.38
N THR A 240 25.94 17.63 1.47
CA THR A 240 25.62 16.30 2.03
C THR A 240 25.06 15.34 0.99
N ILE A 241 24.16 15.80 0.10
CA ILE A 241 23.50 14.97 -0.91
C ILE A 241 24.12 15.20 -2.28
N GLU A 242 24.46 14.11 -2.96
CA GLU A 242 24.82 14.09 -4.38
C GLU A 242 23.85 13.14 -5.12
N TRP A 243 23.28 13.59 -6.24
CA TRP A 243 22.42 12.79 -7.10
C TRP A 243 23.11 12.48 -8.43
N VAL A 244 23.17 11.19 -8.78
CA VAL A 244 23.75 10.67 -10.01
C VAL A 244 22.67 10.01 -10.82
N GLY A 245 22.24 10.62 -11.92
CA GLY A 245 21.23 10.06 -12.84
C GLY A 245 21.79 8.97 -13.74
N ALA A 246 20.88 8.24 -14.39
CA ALA A 246 21.23 7.10 -15.24
C ALA A 246 22.24 7.44 -16.35
N SER A 247 22.06 8.60 -17.03
CA SER A 247 22.97 9.08 -18.07
C SER A 247 24.38 9.40 -17.57
N ASN A 248 24.53 9.59 -16.27
CA ASN A 248 25.81 9.84 -15.60
C ASN A 248 26.34 8.60 -14.86
N GLY A 249 25.83 7.39 -15.20
CA GLY A 249 26.24 6.15 -14.59
C GLY A 249 25.58 5.87 -13.24
N GLY A 250 24.38 6.40 -12.97
CA GLY A 250 23.68 6.22 -11.70
C GLY A 250 22.94 4.88 -11.56
N GLN A 251 22.86 4.06 -12.59
CA GLN A 251 22.18 2.77 -12.50
C GLN A 251 23.04 1.71 -11.81
N ILE A 252 22.65 1.24 -10.64
CA ILE A 252 23.29 0.13 -9.95
C ILE A 252 22.85 -1.19 -10.60
N THR A 253 23.84 -1.97 -11.03
CA THR A 253 23.63 -3.26 -11.73
C THR A 253 24.13 -4.46 -10.94
N ARG A 254 25.06 -4.26 -10.00
CA ARG A 254 25.66 -5.32 -9.19
C ARG A 254 26.03 -4.82 -7.79
N VAL A 255 26.05 -5.72 -6.83
CA VAL A 255 26.57 -5.47 -5.47
C VAL A 255 27.55 -6.55 -5.05
N ASP A 256 28.51 -6.17 -4.22
CA ASP A 256 29.38 -7.04 -3.45
C ASP A 256 29.21 -6.70 -1.97
N ALA A 257 28.25 -7.38 -1.35
CA ALA A 257 27.86 -7.10 0.03
C ALA A 257 28.98 -7.42 1.02
N ALA A 258 29.82 -8.43 0.75
CA ALA A 258 30.94 -8.81 1.60
C ALA A 258 32.00 -7.71 1.67
N ASN A 259 32.17 -6.96 0.60
CA ASN A 259 33.14 -5.88 0.49
C ASN A 259 32.52 -4.48 0.57
N SER A 260 31.24 -4.34 0.96
CA SER A 260 30.51 -3.06 1.06
C SER A 260 30.65 -2.23 -0.23
N THR A 261 30.47 -2.86 -1.39
CA THR A 261 30.69 -2.23 -2.70
C THR A 261 29.43 -2.35 -3.55
N ILE A 262 29.02 -1.25 -4.16
CA ILE A 262 27.98 -1.20 -5.19
C ILE A 262 28.62 -0.85 -6.52
N TYR A 263 28.04 -1.30 -7.63
CA TYR A 263 28.60 -1.08 -8.97
C TYR A 263 27.56 -0.38 -9.85
N ALA A 264 27.98 0.76 -10.38
CA ALA A 264 27.26 1.51 -11.41
C ALA A 264 27.94 1.23 -12.76
N GLY A 265 27.38 0.31 -13.55
CA GLY A 265 28.09 -0.31 -14.66
C GLY A 265 29.37 -0.99 -14.15
N ASP A 266 30.53 -0.64 -14.71
CA ASP A 266 31.83 -1.18 -14.29
C ASP A 266 32.50 -0.38 -13.15
N THR A 267 31.92 0.76 -12.75
CA THR A 267 32.49 1.62 -11.71
C THR A 267 32.10 1.10 -10.32
N ALA A 268 33.11 0.80 -9.51
CA ALA A 268 32.95 0.36 -8.13
C ALA A 268 32.91 1.55 -7.17
N HIS A 269 31.91 1.56 -6.28
CA HIS A 269 31.76 2.55 -5.21
C HIS A 269 31.76 1.84 -3.86
N LYS A 270 32.78 2.08 -3.06
CA LYS A 270 32.82 1.63 -1.67
C LYS A 270 31.95 2.55 -0.82
N VAL A 271 31.08 1.96 0.01
CA VAL A 271 30.15 2.71 0.86
C VAL A 271 30.08 2.08 2.25
N ASP A 272 29.80 2.86 3.27
CA ASP A 272 29.66 2.39 4.64
C ASP A 272 28.23 1.86 4.92
N VAL A 273 27.24 2.48 4.28
CA VAL A 273 25.82 2.04 4.33
C VAL A 273 25.23 2.08 2.94
N ALA A 274 24.67 0.96 2.49
CA ALA A 274 23.98 0.88 1.21
C ALA A 274 22.49 0.56 1.42
N ASN A 275 21.62 1.47 0.95
CA ASN A 275 20.19 1.22 0.82
C ASN A 275 19.87 0.87 -0.63
N VAL A 276 19.77 -0.41 -0.94
CA VAL A 276 19.58 -0.91 -2.31
C VAL A 276 18.11 -1.24 -2.54
N ILE A 277 17.45 -0.50 -3.43
CA ILE A 277 16.03 -0.69 -3.76
C ILE A 277 15.93 -1.31 -5.15
N PRO A 278 15.63 -2.64 -5.27
CA PRO A 278 15.53 -3.29 -6.58
C PRO A 278 14.32 -2.81 -7.39
N ALA A 279 14.29 -3.13 -8.68
CA ALA A 279 13.09 -3.03 -9.50
C ALA A 279 11.94 -3.84 -8.89
N GLN A 280 10.71 -3.45 -9.21
CA GLN A 280 9.52 -3.98 -8.56
C GLN A 280 8.56 -4.62 -9.55
N LYS A 281 7.73 -5.52 -9.03
CA LYS A 281 6.61 -6.17 -9.70
C LYS A 281 5.49 -6.41 -8.70
N ALA A 282 4.33 -6.86 -9.15
CA ALA A 282 3.23 -7.22 -8.27
C ALA A 282 3.64 -8.28 -7.24
N GLY A 283 2.99 -8.27 -6.07
CA GLY A 283 3.24 -9.25 -5.02
C GLY A 283 3.11 -10.70 -5.52
N ALA A 284 3.97 -11.58 -5.00
CA ALA A 284 4.17 -12.94 -5.52
C ALA A 284 2.89 -13.76 -5.70
N ILE A 285 1.91 -13.61 -4.81
CA ILE A 285 0.64 -14.34 -4.91
C ILE A 285 -0.18 -13.92 -6.14
N ALA A 286 -0.11 -12.65 -6.56
CA ALA A 286 -0.79 -12.21 -7.79
C ALA A 286 -0.14 -12.82 -9.03
N ILE A 287 1.19 -12.92 -9.06
CA ILE A 287 1.93 -13.59 -10.15
C ILE A 287 1.55 -15.06 -10.20
N LYS A 288 1.58 -15.75 -9.05
CA LYS A 288 1.25 -17.17 -8.93
C LYS A 288 -0.20 -17.48 -9.34
N ALA A 289 -1.12 -16.55 -9.11
CA ALA A 289 -2.53 -16.67 -9.47
C ALA A 289 -2.83 -16.28 -10.93
N GLY A 290 -1.82 -15.97 -11.75
CA GLY A 290 -2.00 -15.58 -13.15
C GLY A 290 -2.69 -14.22 -13.33
N LEU A 291 -2.60 -13.32 -12.35
CA LEU A 291 -3.23 -11.99 -12.38
C LEU A 291 -2.38 -10.92 -13.05
N THR A 292 -1.14 -11.25 -13.47
CA THR A 292 -0.19 -10.30 -14.06
C THR A 292 -0.08 -10.46 -15.57
N SER A 293 0.13 -9.33 -16.26
CA SER A 293 0.62 -9.33 -17.64
C SER A 293 2.14 -9.52 -17.70
N ASP A 294 2.69 -9.56 -18.92
CA ASP A 294 4.13 -9.71 -19.19
C ASP A 294 5.00 -8.63 -18.48
N GLY A 295 4.43 -7.46 -18.22
CA GLY A 295 5.09 -6.41 -17.44
C GLY A 295 5.19 -6.67 -15.94
N GLY A 296 4.67 -7.80 -15.43
CA GLY A 296 4.72 -8.18 -14.03
C GLY A 296 3.75 -7.44 -13.11
N TRP A 297 2.76 -6.72 -13.66
CA TRP A 297 1.73 -5.98 -12.94
C TRP A 297 0.33 -6.44 -13.36
N CYS A 298 -0.68 -6.19 -12.52
CA CYS A 298 -2.03 -6.70 -12.70
C CYS A 298 -2.88 -5.71 -13.52
N PRO A 299 -3.27 -6.05 -14.78
CA PRO A 299 -4.20 -5.25 -15.54
C PRO A 299 -5.61 -5.33 -14.95
N ILE A 300 -6.28 -4.17 -14.84
CA ILE A 300 -7.61 -4.03 -14.21
C ILE A 300 -8.56 -3.20 -15.09
N ASP A 301 -9.85 -3.41 -14.89
CA ASP A 301 -10.89 -2.51 -15.32
C ASP A 301 -10.92 -1.26 -14.43
N GLY A 302 -10.84 -0.08 -15.00
CA GLY A 302 -10.70 1.18 -14.24
C GLY A 302 -11.95 1.57 -13.45
N ARG A 303 -13.11 0.98 -13.72
CA ARG A 303 -14.38 1.24 -13.01
C ARG A 303 -14.49 0.40 -11.74
N THR A 304 -14.08 -0.86 -11.81
CA THR A 304 -14.38 -1.88 -10.82
C THR A 304 -13.14 -2.43 -10.12
N PHE A 305 -11.95 -2.15 -10.67
CA PHE A 305 -10.69 -2.82 -10.30
C PHE A 305 -10.71 -4.34 -10.50
N GLU A 306 -11.71 -4.87 -11.22
CA GLU A 306 -11.74 -6.30 -11.60
C GLU A 306 -10.57 -6.59 -12.55
N SER A 307 -9.90 -7.73 -12.32
CA SER A 307 -8.83 -8.21 -13.21
C SER A 307 -9.38 -8.42 -14.63
N THR A 308 -8.67 -7.94 -15.64
CA THR A 308 -9.03 -8.22 -17.03
C THR A 308 -8.71 -9.65 -17.46
N LEU A 309 -7.95 -10.40 -16.62
CA LEU A 309 -7.54 -11.78 -16.88
C LEU A 309 -8.47 -12.80 -16.19
N HIS A 310 -9.00 -12.48 -15.02
CA HIS A 310 -9.84 -13.40 -14.25
C HIS A 310 -11.07 -12.69 -13.67
N LYS A 311 -12.25 -13.12 -14.08
CA LYS A 311 -13.54 -12.63 -13.59
C LYS A 311 -13.74 -12.96 -12.09
N GLY A 312 -14.39 -12.05 -11.36
CA GLY A 312 -14.66 -12.22 -9.95
C GLY A 312 -13.48 -11.93 -9.03
N ILE A 313 -12.32 -11.60 -9.57
CA ILE A 313 -11.12 -11.19 -8.84
C ILE A 313 -10.81 -9.73 -9.11
N HIS A 314 -10.64 -8.93 -8.08
CA HIS A 314 -10.27 -7.52 -8.14
C HIS A 314 -8.86 -7.34 -7.61
N VAL A 315 -8.11 -6.35 -8.13
CA VAL A 315 -6.76 -6.05 -7.67
C VAL A 315 -6.64 -4.57 -7.34
N VAL A 316 -6.20 -4.24 -6.13
CA VAL A 316 -6.05 -2.86 -5.67
C VAL A 316 -4.66 -2.58 -5.09
N GLY A 317 -4.27 -1.32 -5.09
CA GLY A 317 -3.00 -0.85 -4.56
C GLY A 317 -1.83 -1.09 -5.51
N ASP A 318 -0.63 -1.18 -4.95
CA ASP A 318 0.61 -1.14 -5.75
C ASP A 318 0.73 -2.25 -6.81
N ALA A 319 0.01 -3.37 -6.67
CA ALA A 319 0.01 -4.44 -7.66
C ALA A 319 -0.75 -4.11 -8.95
N SER A 320 -1.74 -3.21 -8.89
CA SER A 320 -2.63 -2.85 -10.01
C SER A 320 -1.94 -1.98 -11.07
N VAL A 321 -2.42 -2.05 -12.31
CA VAL A 321 -2.11 -1.10 -13.38
C VAL A 321 -3.23 -0.06 -13.45
N ALA A 322 -3.25 0.85 -12.49
CA ALA A 322 -4.24 1.93 -12.40
C ALA A 322 -3.71 3.25 -13.00
N ALA A 323 -2.76 3.19 -13.93
CA ALA A 323 -2.20 4.38 -14.57
C ALA A 323 -3.29 5.28 -15.16
N PRO A 324 -3.18 6.61 -15.00
CA PRO A 324 -2.00 7.36 -14.54
C PRO A 324 -1.91 7.59 -13.01
N LEU A 325 -2.68 6.88 -12.18
CA LEU A 325 -2.50 6.94 -10.73
C LEU A 325 -1.12 6.39 -10.36
N PRO A 326 -0.39 7.06 -9.44
CA PRO A 326 0.87 6.54 -8.95
C PRO A 326 0.64 5.39 -7.95
N LYS A 327 1.60 4.48 -7.83
CA LYS A 327 1.61 3.45 -6.79
C LYS A 327 1.95 4.11 -5.44
N SER A 328 0.92 4.44 -4.65
CA SER A 328 1.04 5.15 -3.37
C SER A 328 0.00 4.67 -2.35
N GLY A 329 0.24 4.91 -1.07
CA GLY A 329 -0.74 4.58 -0.03
C GLY A 329 -2.06 5.33 -0.18
N TYR A 330 -2.02 6.60 -0.62
CA TYR A 330 -3.21 7.39 -0.88
C TYR A 330 -4.02 6.83 -2.06
N ALA A 331 -3.34 6.53 -3.18
CA ALA A 331 -3.98 5.92 -4.35
C ALA A 331 -4.59 4.56 -3.97
N ALA A 332 -3.86 3.70 -3.25
CA ALA A 332 -4.34 2.41 -2.79
C ALA A 332 -5.62 2.50 -1.94
N ASN A 333 -5.72 3.52 -1.07
CA ASN A 333 -6.93 3.79 -0.28
C ASN A 333 -8.09 4.24 -1.18
N SER A 334 -7.84 5.12 -2.14
CA SER A 334 -8.84 5.59 -3.10
C SER A 334 -9.33 4.48 -4.02
N GLU A 335 -8.41 3.66 -4.56
CA GLU A 335 -8.70 2.47 -5.36
C GLU A 335 -9.56 1.46 -4.58
N ALA A 336 -9.20 1.21 -3.32
CA ALA A 336 -9.90 0.27 -2.46
C ALA A 336 -11.35 0.69 -2.16
N LYS A 337 -11.61 1.98 -1.97
CA LYS A 337 -12.97 2.52 -1.79
C LYS A 337 -13.81 2.34 -3.05
N THR A 338 -13.24 2.64 -4.21
CA THR A 338 -13.88 2.41 -5.51
C THR A 338 -14.17 0.94 -5.73
N CYS A 339 -13.19 0.06 -5.50
CA CYS A 339 -13.34 -1.38 -5.61
C CYS A 339 -14.42 -1.91 -4.65
N ALA A 340 -14.42 -1.47 -3.40
CA ALA A 340 -15.41 -1.87 -2.40
C ALA A 340 -16.84 -1.51 -2.83
N ALA A 341 -17.05 -0.27 -3.30
CA ALA A 341 -18.33 0.16 -3.84
C ALA A 341 -18.76 -0.70 -5.03
N ALA A 342 -17.86 -0.92 -5.99
CA ALA A 342 -18.13 -1.75 -7.16
C ALA A 342 -18.46 -3.21 -6.78
N VAL A 343 -17.72 -3.80 -5.85
CA VAL A 343 -17.98 -5.18 -5.36
C VAL A 343 -19.35 -5.29 -4.73
N VAL A 344 -19.77 -4.33 -3.90
CA VAL A 344 -21.09 -4.30 -3.27
C VAL A 344 -22.20 -4.18 -4.33
N GLU A 345 -22.05 -3.29 -5.33
CA GLU A 345 -23.01 -3.16 -6.41
C GLU A 345 -23.13 -4.46 -7.23
N LEU A 346 -22.01 -5.04 -7.65
CA LEU A 346 -21.96 -6.28 -8.43
C LEU A 346 -22.56 -7.47 -7.65
N LEU A 347 -22.30 -7.58 -6.35
CA LEU A 347 -22.90 -8.63 -5.51
C LEU A 347 -24.41 -8.44 -5.35
N ASN A 348 -24.91 -7.22 -5.44
CA ASN A 348 -26.35 -6.91 -5.37
C ASN A 348 -27.02 -6.88 -6.76
N GLY A 349 -26.31 -7.30 -7.83
CA GLY A 349 -26.84 -7.35 -9.19
C GLY A 349 -27.09 -5.99 -9.81
N ARG A 350 -26.35 -4.95 -9.34
CA ARG A 350 -26.40 -3.58 -9.86
C ARG A 350 -25.14 -3.23 -10.62
N GLU A 351 -25.24 -2.28 -11.55
CA GLU A 351 -24.08 -1.78 -12.30
C GLU A 351 -23.31 -0.75 -11.44
N PRO A 352 -21.98 -0.89 -11.33
CA PRO A 352 -21.13 0.09 -10.66
C PRO A 352 -21.10 1.42 -11.41
N GLY A 353 -21.16 2.54 -10.65
CA GLY A 353 -20.98 3.88 -11.18
C GLY A 353 -19.53 4.17 -11.60
N ASP A 354 -19.34 5.25 -12.36
CA ASP A 354 -18.00 5.71 -12.72
C ASP A 354 -17.28 6.30 -11.50
N PRO A 355 -16.02 5.92 -11.26
CA PRO A 355 -15.27 6.38 -10.12
C PRO A 355 -14.69 7.77 -10.31
N SER A 356 -14.50 8.46 -9.18
CA SER A 356 -13.58 9.58 -9.05
C SER A 356 -12.53 9.21 -8.01
N LEU A 357 -11.26 9.21 -8.43
CA LEU A 357 -10.14 8.81 -7.59
C LEU A 357 -9.26 10.02 -7.28
N VAL A 358 -8.60 9.97 -6.15
CA VAL A 358 -7.71 11.05 -5.69
C VAL A 358 -6.38 10.46 -5.28
N ASN A 359 -5.31 11.18 -5.58
CA ASN A 359 -4.01 10.91 -4.99
C ASN A 359 -3.39 12.21 -4.49
N THR A 360 -2.82 12.17 -3.28
CA THR A 360 -1.94 13.21 -2.75
C THR A 360 -0.72 12.55 -2.14
N CYS A 361 0.48 13.05 -2.46
CA CYS A 361 1.72 12.57 -1.88
C CYS A 361 2.48 13.75 -1.27
N TYR A 362 2.60 13.74 0.05
CA TYR A 362 3.46 14.64 0.80
C TYR A 362 4.88 14.07 0.88
N SER A 363 5.87 14.94 0.97
CA SER A 363 7.26 14.57 1.26
C SER A 363 7.87 15.62 2.18
N VAL A 364 8.27 15.20 3.38
CA VAL A 364 8.95 16.06 4.35
C VAL A 364 10.42 16.14 3.98
N VAL A 365 10.85 17.33 3.54
CA VAL A 365 12.20 17.58 3.00
C VAL A 365 13.11 18.34 3.95
N GLY A 366 12.56 18.91 5.02
CA GLY A 366 13.30 19.65 6.06
C GLY A 366 12.51 19.69 7.36
N PRO A 367 13.04 20.27 8.46
CA PRO A 367 12.37 20.29 9.77
C PRO A 367 10.95 20.90 9.72
N ASP A 368 10.80 22.02 8.99
CA ASP A 368 9.54 22.73 8.78
C ASP A 368 9.27 22.92 7.28
N ASP A 369 9.64 21.96 6.46
CA ASP A 369 9.51 22.04 5.01
C ASP A 369 8.99 20.72 4.43
N ALA A 370 7.85 20.77 3.76
CA ALA A 370 7.31 19.68 2.98
C ALA A 370 6.87 20.15 1.59
N ILE A 371 6.81 19.19 0.68
CA ILE A 371 6.34 19.35 -0.69
C ILE A 371 5.29 18.31 -1.01
N SER A 372 4.32 18.67 -1.84
CA SER A 372 3.23 17.79 -2.22
C SER A 372 3.00 17.72 -3.71
N VAL A 373 2.25 16.71 -4.11
CA VAL A 373 1.57 16.59 -5.40
C VAL A 373 0.18 16.06 -5.15
N ALA A 374 -0.82 16.69 -5.74
CA ALA A 374 -2.22 16.25 -5.68
C ALA A 374 -2.80 16.15 -7.09
N MET A 375 -3.73 15.21 -7.30
CA MET A 375 -4.43 15.06 -8.57
C MET A 375 -5.74 14.28 -8.37
N VAL A 376 -6.78 14.66 -9.10
CA VAL A 376 -8.03 13.91 -9.26
C VAL A 376 -7.98 13.14 -10.57
N TYR A 377 -8.60 11.96 -10.58
CA TYR A 377 -8.67 11.08 -11.75
C TYR A 377 -10.11 10.61 -11.93
N ASN A 378 -10.59 10.64 -13.17
CA ASN A 378 -11.90 10.13 -13.56
C ASN A 378 -11.76 9.05 -14.61
N LEU A 379 -12.81 8.25 -14.73
CA LEU A 379 -12.97 7.32 -15.84
C LEU A 379 -13.56 8.06 -17.05
N THR A 380 -12.89 8.02 -18.19
CA THR A 380 -13.38 8.57 -19.47
C THR A 380 -13.13 7.53 -20.55
N ASP A 381 -14.16 7.15 -21.27
CA ASP A 381 -14.11 6.12 -22.32
C ASP A 381 -13.47 4.79 -21.85
N GLY A 382 -13.81 4.38 -20.63
CA GLY A 382 -13.30 3.15 -20.00
C GLY A 382 -11.83 3.22 -19.52
N LYS A 383 -11.20 4.39 -19.57
CA LYS A 383 -9.81 4.59 -19.13
C LYS A 383 -9.73 5.63 -18.03
N LEU A 384 -8.88 5.36 -17.05
CA LEU A 384 -8.56 6.34 -16.01
C LEU A 384 -7.70 7.47 -16.61
N GLY A 385 -8.07 8.71 -16.34
CA GLY A 385 -7.40 9.90 -16.81
C GLY A 385 -7.31 10.97 -15.74
N LYS A 386 -6.32 11.86 -15.84
CA LYS A 386 -6.19 13.03 -14.97
C LYS A 386 -7.27 14.04 -15.31
N VAL A 387 -7.90 14.62 -14.30
CA VAL A 387 -8.80 15.77 -14.47
C VAL A 387 -7.94 17.04 -14.55
N GLU A 388 -8.02 17.72 -15.67
CA GLU A 388 -7.25 18.95 -15.90
C GLU A 388 -7.61 20.01 -14.86
N GLY A 389 -6.61 20.72 -14.33
CA GLY A 389 -6.79 21.78 -13.34
C GLY A 389 -7.16 21.30 -11.92
N SER A 390 -7.33 20.00 -11.69
CA SER A 390 -7.76 19.46 -10.39
C SER A 390 -6.66 19.33 -9.34
N GLY A 391 -5.43 19.64 -9.66
CA GLY A 391 -4.30 19.46 -8.78
C GLY A 391 -3.01 20.08 -9.31
N GLY A 392 -1.89 19.71 -8.70
CA GLY A 392 -0.58 20.23 -9.07
C GLY A 392 0.48 19.88 -8.03
N LEU A 393 1.60 20.56 -8.14
CA LEU A 393 2.71 20.51 -7.19
C LEU A 393 2.61 21.69 -6.23
N THR A 394 3.22 21.58 -5.05
CA THR A 394 3.62 22.75 -4.25
C THR A 394 4.31 23.74 -5.15
N SER A 395 3.97 25.04 -5.08
CA SER A 395 4.68 26.06 -5.86
C SER A 395 6.13 26.14 -5.41
N ALA A 396 7.06 26.30 -6.38
CA ALA A 396 8.47 26.51 -6.09
C ALA A 396 8.70 27.80 -5.26
N ASP A 397 7.83 28.79 -5.43
CA ASP A 397 7.85 30.09 -4.74
C ASP A 397 6.99 30.12 -3.47
N SER A 398 6.53 28.95 -2.98
CA SER A 398 5.76 28.89 -1.74
C SER A 398 6.53 29.48 -0.56
N SER A 399 5.82 30.29 0.26
CA SER A 399 6.44 30.88 1.44
C SER A 399 6.84 29.80 2.47
N PRO A 400 7.80 30.11 3.36
CA PRO A 400 8.17 29.20 4.46
C PRO A 400 6.98 28.76 5.30
N GLU A 401 6.02 29.67 5.57
CA GLU A 401 4.82 29.37 6.35
C GLU A 401 3.91 28.36 5.63
N MET A 402 3.78 28.47 4.29
CA MET A 402 3.03 27.49 3.52
C MET A 402 3.70 26.12 3.52
N ARG A 403 5.02 26.10 3.37
CA ARG A 403 5.83 24.87 3.42
C ARG A 403 5.73 24.19 4.78
N ALA A 404 5.73 24.95 5.88
CA ALA A 404 5.50 24.43 7.22
C ALA A 404 4.07 23.89 7.42
N ARG A 405 3.06 24.52 6.80
CA ARG A 405 1.69 23.98 6.79
C ARG A 405 1.60 22.64 6.06
N GLU A 406 2.34 22.44 4.98
CA GLU A 406 2.37 21.14 4.28
C GLU A 406 2.93 20.02 5.16
N VAL A 407 3.85 20.31 6.09
CA VAL A 407 4.28 19.35 7.13
C VAL A 407 3.08 18.95 8.02
N GLN A 408 2.30 19.94 8.47
CA GLN A 408 1.11 19.66 9.27
C GLN A 408 0.05 18.85 8.48
N TYR A 409 -0.12 19.14 7.19
CA TYR A 409 -1.01 18.38 6.32
C TYR A 409 -0.53 16.93 6.15
N ALA A 410 0.77 16.70 5.98
CA ALA A 410 1.36 15.36 5.91
C ALA A 410 1.07 14.54 7.17
N TYR A 411 1.25 15.13 8.35
CA TYR A 411 1.02 14.45 9.63
C TYR A 411 -0.46 14.23 9.91
N SER A 412 -1.32 15.22 9.62
CA SER A 412 -2.77 15.08 9.73
C SER A 412 -3.29 13.98 8.79
N TRP A 413 -2.81 13.96 7.54
CA TRP A 413 -3.14 12.90 6.60
C TRP A 413 -2.74 11.52 7.12
N PHE A 414 -1.54 11.40 7.70
CA PHE A 414 -1.07 10.14 8.25
C PHE A 414 -1.99 9.59 9.34
N GLU A 415 -2.39 10.43 10.29
CA GLU A 415 -3.32 10.02 11.34
C GLU A 415 -4.71 9.65 10.78
N ASN A 416 -5.17 10.40 9.77
CA ASN A 416 -6.45 10.13 9.13
C ASN A 416 -6.44 8.82 8.33
N ILE A 417 -5.41 8.53 7.53
CA ILE A 417 -5.38 7.31 6.73
C ILE A 417 -5.25 6.05 7.59
N LYS A 418 -4.57 6.13 8.75
CA LYS A 418 -4.55 5.01 9.71
C LYS A 418 -5.96 4.68 10.21
N LYS A 419 -6.70 5.68 10.65
CA LYS A 419 -8.09 5.51 11.10
C LYS A 419 -9.01 5.08 9.97
N ASP A 420 -8.84 5.63 8.79
CA ASP A 420 -9.67 5.36 7.63
C ASP A 420 -9.49 3.93 7.12
N SER A 421 -8.26 3.39 7.17
CA SER A 421 -7.98 2.05 6.65
C SER A 421 -8.13 0.94 7.69
N TRP A 422 -7.70 1.15 8.93
CA TRP A 422 -7.64 0.09 9.96
C TRP A 422 -8.48 0.36 11.21
N GLY A 423 -8.95 1.60 11.42
CA GLY A 423 -9.76 2.02 12.58
C GLY A 423 -11.25 1.74 12.49
#